data_ebc83c2b09c2097804b4d629739a13d3
#
_entry.id   ebc83c2b09c2097804b4d629739a13d3
#
_cell.length_a   1.000
_cell.length_b   1.000
_cell.length_c   1.000
_cell.angle_alpha   90.00
_cell.angle_beta   90.00
_cell.angle_gamma   90.00
#
_symmetry.space_group_name_H-M   'P 1'
#
loop_
_entity.id
_entity.type
_entity.pdbx_description
1 polymer ?
#
loop_
_entity_poly.entity_id
_entity_poly.type
_entity_poly.pdbx_seq_one_letter_code
_entity_poly.pdbx_strand_id
1 'polypeptide(L)'
;MKQIVFEDMYCWSVFNEQRQIDFNGHLWVRREGNVLIDPVPMSESDLRQLDRLGGAALIVLTNADHEREAAFFRERTRAEVVVHSEDADALSVSVERMVEDGEEIVPGLEGIHLRYGKSPGELALYWPERKLLLAGDLVVGAPLGRVSLLMDEKLAHPPRAALPQAARECANRSLSPAPF
;
A
#
# COMPACT_ATOMS: atom_id res chain seq x y z
N MET A 1 2.58 -2.88 16.91
CA MET A 1 1.66 -2.16 15.98
C MET A 1 0.72 -1.27 16.76
N LYS A 2 0.35 -0.14 16.21
CA LYS A 2 -0.63 0.80 16.76
C LYS A 2 -1.93 0.72 15.97
N GLN A 3 -3.05 0.69 16.64
CA GLN A 3 -4.36 0.91 16.02
C GLN A 3 -4.46 2.36 15.54
N ILE A 4 -5.00 2.56 14.33
CA ILE A 4 -5.13 3.88 13.73
C ILE A 4 -6.60 4.33 13.68
N VAL A 5 -6.99 5.17 12.72
CA VAL A 5 -8.32 5.80 12.64
C VAL A 5 -9.50 4.81 12.76
N PHE A 6 -9.34 3.58 12.28
CA PHE A 6 -10.36 2.53 12.32
C PHE A 6 -9.96 1.42 13.29
N GLU A 7 -10.91 0.86 14.01
CA GLU A 7 -10.67 -0.16 15.04
C GLU A 7 -10.03 -1.45 14.52
N ASP A 8 -10.21 -1.74 13.25
CA ASP A 8 -9.69 -2.91 12.55
C ASP A 8 -8.42 -2.61 11.72
N MET A 9 -7.88 -1.39 11.80
CA MET A 9 -6.65 -1.03 11.10
C MET A 9 -5.50 -0.73 12.07
N TYR A 10 -4.35 -1.28 11.74
CA TYR A 10 -3.10 -1.10 12.48
C TYR A 10 -2.01 -0.58 11.53
N CYS A 11 -1.07 0.16 12.11
CA CYS A 11 0.13 0.62 11.45
C CYS A 11 1.35 0.35 12.33
N TRP A 12 2.48 0.09 11.71
CA TRP A 12 3.79 0.09 12.37
C TRP A 12 4.81 0.71 11.44
N SER A 13 5.94 1.13 12.00
CA SER A 13 6.95 1.88 11.27
C SER A 13 8.34 1.37 11.59
N VAL A 14 9.24 1.49 10.61
CA VAL A 14 10.68 1.35 10.77
C VAL A 14 11.35 2.61 10.25
N PHE A 15 12.17 3.23 11.09
CA PHE A 15 12.93 4.41 10.70
C PHE A 15 14.06 4.03 9.75
N ASN A 16 14.12 4.67 8.60
CA ASN A 16 15.20 4.50 7.64
C ASN A 16 16.24 5.63 7.82
N GLU A 17 17.39 5.29 8.38
CA GLU A 17 18.46 6.25 8.69
C GLU A 17 19.03 6.95 7.44
N GLN A 18 19.10 6.24 6.31
CA GLN A 18 19.65 6.82 5.08
C GLN A 18 18.70 7.87 4.46
N ARG A 19 17.39 7.64 4.56
CA ARG A 19 16.37 8.53 3.99
C ARG A 19 15.78 9.49 5.01
N GLN A 20 16.09 9.32 6.31
CA GLN A 20 15.56 10.14 7.41
C GLN A 20 14.04 10.21 7.44
N ILE A 21 13.36 9.10 7.12
CA ILE A 21 11.90 8.96 7.13
C ILE A 21 11.51 7.60 7.71
N ASP A 22 10.28 7.51 8.21
CA ASP A 22 9.66 6.26 8.60
C ASP A 22 9.06 5.54 7.39
N PHE A 23 9.40 4.27 7.24
CA PHE A 23 8.69 3.35 6.35
C PHE A 23 7.55 2.69 7.12
N ASN A 24 6.38 2.69 6.55
CA ASN A 24 5.18 2.19 7.20
C ASN A 24 4.69 0.90 6.55
N GLY A 25 4.17 0.00 7.39
CA GLY A 25 3.34 -1.11 6.98
C GLY A 25 1.98 -1.00 7.65
N HIS A 26 0.95 -1.55 7.01
CA HIS A 26 -0.40 -1.54 7.52
C HIS A 26 -0.97 -2.95 7.59
N LEU A 27 -1.86 -3.19 8.57
CA LEU A 27 -2.65 -4.40 8.71
C LEU A 27 -4.12 -4.01 8.79
N TRP A 28 -4.93 -4.55 7.89
CA TRP A 28 -6.38 -4.50 7.98
C TRP A 28 -6.91 -5.86 8.45
N VAL A 29 -7.52 -5.86 9.62
CA VAL A 29 -8.12 -7.06 10.22
C VAL A 29 -9.52 -7.25 9.65
N ARG A 30 -9.76 -8.41 9.04
CA ARG A 30 -11.01 -8.76 8.39
C ARG A 30 -11.47 -10.15 8.77
N ARG A 31 -12.77 -10.36 8.73
CA ARG A 31 -13.38 -11.67 9.00
C ARG A 31 -12.99 -12.72 7.96
N GLU A 32 -12.87 -12.32 6.69
CA GLU A 32 -12.58 -13.18 5.55
C GLU A 32 -11.07 -13.40 5.33
N GLY A 33 -10.24 -12.84 6.20
CA GLY A 33 -8.79 -12.89 6.14
C GLY A 33 -8.16 -11.50 6.13
N ASN A 34 -7.12 -11.33 6.93
CA ASN A 34 -6.44 -10.06 7.11
C ASN A 34 -5.58 -9.71 5.89
N VAL A 35 -5.42 -8.41 5.66
CA VAL A 35 -4.61 -7.85 4.58
C VAL A 35 -3.42 -7.09 5.18
N LEU A 36 -2.20 -7.52 4.87
CA LEU A 36 -0.97 -6.75 5.06
C LEU A 36 -0.75 -5.85 3.85
N ILE A 37 -0.35 -4.61 4.08
CA ILE A 37 -0.06 -3.64 3.02
C ILE A 37 1.34 -3.10 3.25
N ASP A 38 2.21 -3.22 2.24
CA ASP A 38 3.59 -2.74 2.23
C ASP A 38 4.40 -3.13 3.48
N PRO A 39 4.48 -4.41 3.83
CA PRO A 39 5.00 -4.83 5.11
C PRO A 39 6.49 -4.50 5.29
N VAL A 40 6.80 -3.79 6.36
CA VAL A 40 8.16 -3.53 6.84
C VAL A 40 8.49 -4.46 8.02
N PRO A 41 9.76 -4.61 8.44
CA PRO A 41 10.12 -5.43 9.59
C PRO A 41 9.24 -5.16 10.82
N MET A 42 8.85 -6.22 11.50
CA MET A 42 8.10 -6.15 12.77
C MET A 42 8.98 -6.53 13.95
N SER A 43 8.75 -5.88 15.10
CA SER A 43 9.27 -6.35 16.36
C SER A 43 8.66 -7.69 16.76
N GLU A 44 9.31 -8.46 17.63
CA GLU A 44 8.74 -9.70 18.16
C GLU A 44 7.37 -9.49 18.83
N SER A 45 7.16 -8.34 19.46
CA SER A 45 5.88 -8.02 20.09
C SER A 45 4.78 -7.79 19.04
N ASP A 46 5.13 -7.17 17.91
CA ASP A 46 4.22 -6.95 16.80
C ASP A 46 3.90 -8.25 16.06
N LEU A 47 4.89 -9.12 15.87
CA LEU A 47 4.68 -10.46 15.31
C LEU A 47 3.72 -11.28 16.17
N ARG A 48 3.90 -11.27 17.51
CA ARG A 48 2.94 -11.93 18.41
C ARG A 48 1.54 -11.30 18.36
N GLN A 49 1.46 -9.99 18.11
CA GLN A 49 0.17 -9.33 17.92
C GLN A 49 -0.49 -9.75 16.60
N LEU A 50 0.27 -9.81 15.51
CA LEU A 50 -0.20 -10.32 14.21
C LEU A 50 -0.74 -11.74 14.34
N ASP A 51 -0.02 -12.64 15.03
CA ASP A 51 -0.47 -14.01 15.27
C ASP A 51 -1.79 -14.07 16.04
N ARG A 52 -1.94 -13.24 17.11
CA ARG A 52 -3.21 -13.16 17.87
C ARG A 52 -4.37 -12.63 17.05
N LEU A 53 -4.10 -11.78 16.07
CA LEU A 53 -5.11 -11.24 15.15
C LEU A 53 -5.45 -12.19 13.98
N GLY A 54 -4.80 -13.37 13.92
CA GLY A 54 -5.07 -14.40 12.92
C GLY A 54 -4.12 -14.40 11.72
N GLY A 55 -2.97 -13.75 11.82
CA GLY A 55 -1.99 -13.67 10.72
C GLY A 55 -2.46 -12.80 9.56
N ALA A 56 -2.08 -13.17 8.34
CA ALA A 56 -2.50 -12.51 7.11
C ALA A 56 -2.93 -13.55 6.06
N ALA A 57 -3.92 -13.22 5.26
CA ALA A 57 -4.37 -13.98 4.10
C ALA A 57 -3.86 -13.38 2.79
N LEU A 58 -3.65 -12.06 2.77
CA LEU A 58 -3.13 -11.33 1.63
C LEU A 58 -2.01 -10.38 2.05
N ILE A 59 -1.06 -10.18 1.14
CA ILE A 59 -0.04 -9.15 1.18
C ILE A 59 -0.21 -8.31 -0.09
N VAL A 60 -0.59 -7.04 0.05
CA VAL A 60 -0.75 -6.12 -1.06
C VAL A 60 0.46 -5.20 -1.10
N LEU A 61 1.12 -5.13 -2.25
CA LEU A 61 2.24 -4.22 -2.49
C LEU A 61 1.77 -3.07 -3.36
N THR A 62 1.97 -1.86 -2.88
CA THR A 62 1.58 -0.65 -3.63
C THR A 62 2.55 -0.31 -4.75
N ASN A 63 3.78 -0.74 -4.69
CA ASN A 63 4.78 -0.65 -5.77
C ASN A 63 5.89 -1.68 -5.58
N ALA A 64 6.74 -1.85 -6.61
CA ALA A 64 7.82 -2.84 -6.59
C ALA A 64 8.86 -2.59 -5.48
N ASP A 65 9.18 -1.33 -5.15
CA ASP A 65 10.11 -0.99 -4.07
C ASP A 65 9.57 -1.35 -2.67
N HIS A 66 8.28 -1.67 -2.58
CA HIS A 66 7.62 -2.05 -1.33
C HIS A 66 7.57 -3.57 -1.10
N GLU A 67 8.30 -4.35 -1.91
CA GLU A 67 8.50 -5.78 -1.66
C GLU A 67 9.01 -6.06 -0.24
N ARG A 68 10.04 -5.33 0.20
CA ARG A 68 10.57 -5.30 1.58
C ARG A 68 10.51 -6.66 2.27
N GLU A 69 9.63 -6.82 3.31
CA GLU A 69 9.47 -8.06 4.08
C GLU A 69 8.34 -8.98 3.53
N ALA A 70 7.87 -8.77 2.31
CA ALA A 70 6.79 -9.57 1.74
C ALA A 70 7.11 -11.08 1.73
N ALA A 71 8.34 -11.44 1.36
CA ALA A 71 8.78 -12.83 1.35
C ALA A 71 8.72 -13.47 2.76
N PHE A 72 9.19 -12.76 3.79
CA PHE A 72 9.12 -13.21 5.17
C PHE A 72 7.68 -13.43 5.63
N PHE A 73 6.79 -12.46 5.39
CA PHE A 73 5.40 -12.59 5.82
C PHE A 73 4.63 -13.63 5.01
N ARG A 74 4.93 -13.77 3.70
CA ARG A 74 4.38 -14.82 2.87
C ARG A 74 4.72 -16.22 3.40
N GLU A 75 5.97 -16.45 3.74
CA GLU A 75 6.42 -17.73 4.33
C GLU A 75 5.76 -17.98 5.68
N ARG A 76 5.71 -16.95 6.55
CA ARG A 76 5.15 -17.05 7.90
C ARG A 76 3.65 -17.30 7.93
N THR A 77 2.88 -16.62 7.08
CA THR A 77 1.41 -16.60 7.14
C THR A 77 0.76 -17.42 6.02
N ARG A 78 1.51 -17.78 4.99
CA ARG A 78 1.03 -18.38 3.73
C ARG A 78 0.07 -17.45 2.97
N ALA A 79 0.20 -16.14 3.17
CA ALA A 79 -0.58 -15.13 2.48
C ALA A 79 -0.23 -15.09 0.99
N GLU A 80 -1.23 -14.85 0.16
CA GLU A 80 -1.05 -14.56 -1.27
C GLU A 80 -0.49 -13.14 -1.44
N VAL A 81 0.49 -12.98 -2.34
CA VAL A 81 1.03 -11.68 -2.72
C VAL A 81 0.25 -11.12 -3.90
N VAL A 82 -0.23 -9.89 -3.73
CA VAL A 82 -1.03 -9.15 -4.71
C VAL A 82 -0.30 -7.88 -5.10
N VAL A 83 -0.17 -7.62 -6.40
CA VAL A 83 0.53 -6.47 -6.96
C VAL A 83 -0.12 -6.07 -8.28
N HIS A 84 0.14 -4.86 -8.77
CA HIS A 84 -0.23 -4.49 -10.13
C HIS A 84 0.57 -5.30 -11.16
N SER A 85 -0.06 -5.68 -12.28
CA SER A 85 0.56 -6.53 -13.30
C SER A 85 1.88 -5.98 -13.83
N GLU A 86 2.02 -4.66 -13.98
CA GLU A 86 3.24 -4.02 -14.50
C GLU A 86 4.44 -4.09 -13.54
N ASP A 87 4.24 -4.39 -12.26
CA ASP A 87 5.31 -4.54 -11.26
C ASP A 87 5.66 -6.01 -10.97
N ALA A 88 4.84 -6.96 -11.41
CA ALA A 88 4.97 -8.37 -11.04
C ALA A 88 6.34 -8.97 -11.38
N ASP A 89 6.87 -8.67 -12.57
CA ASP A 89 8.17 -9.19 -13.05
C ASP A 89 9.39 -8.53 -12.35
N ALA A 90 9.19 -7.41 -11.67
CA ALA A 90 10.25 -6.71 -10.94
C ALA A 90 10.50 -7.27 -9.53
N LEU A 91 9.58 -8.11 -9.01
CA LEU A 91 9.65 -8.67 -7.67
C LEU A 91 10.42 -9.98 -7.63
N SER A 92 11.11 -10.22 -6.51
CA SER A 92 11.76 -11.50 -6.23
C SER A 92 10.83 -12.47 -5.48
N VAL A 93 9.83 -11.96 -4.76
CA VAL A 93 8.80 -12.78 -4.13
C VAL A 93 7.83 -13.30 -5.18
N SER A 94 7.33 -14.55 -4.99
CA SER A 94 6.29 -15.08 -5.87
C SER A 94 5.00 -14.28 -5.72
N VAL A 95 4.44 -13.87 -6.84
CA VAL A 95 3.16 -13.18 -6.95
C VAL A 95 2.07 -14.21 -7.28
N GLU A 96 1.05 -14.32 -6.46
CA GLU A 96 -0.08 -15.23 -6.68
C GLU A 96 -1.21 -14.53 -7.44
N ARG A 97 -1.35 -13.22 -7.29
CA ARG A 97 -2.42 -12.48 -7.95
C ARG A 97 -1.94 -11.12 -8.46
N MET A 98 -2.27 -10.83 -9.70
CA MET A 98 -2.08 -9.51 -10.32
C MET A 98 -3.42 -8.79 -10.37
N VAL A 99 -3.39 -7.47 -10.24
CA VAL A 99 -4.56 -6.59 -10.34
C VAL A 99 -4.33 -5.46 -11.32
N GLU A 100 -5.42 -4.99 -11.90
CA GLU A 100 -5.43 -3.89 -12.86
C GLU A 100 -6.12 -2.65 -12.25
N ASP A 101 -6.07 -1.53 -12.99
CA ASP A 101 -6.69 -0.26 -12.60
C ASP A 101 -8.20 -0.40 -12.34
N GLY A 102 -8.64 0.01 -11.16
CA GLY A 102 -10.05 -0.04 -10.74
C GLY A 102 -10.52 -1.40 -10.28
N GLU A 103 -9.64 -2.41 -10.18
CA GLU A 103 -10.00 -3.75 -9.72
C GLU A 103 -10.15 -3.81 -8.21
N GLU A 104 -11.19 -4.51 -7.76
CA GLU A 104 -11.40 -4.75 -6.34
C GLU A 104 -10.44 -5.85 -5.85
N ILE A 105 -9.51 -5.46 -4.97
CA ILE A 105 -8.52 -6.39 -4.39
C ILE A 105 -9.19 -7.36 -3.41
N VAL A 106 -10.00 -6.83 -2.53
CA VAL A 106 -10.90 -7.55 -1.63
C VAL A 106 -12.16 -6.70 -1.47
N PRO A 107 -13.32 -7.27 -1.07
CA PRO A 107 -14.54 -6.50 -0.94
C PRO A 107 -14.35 -5.18 -0.19
N GLY A 108 -14.60 -4.08 -0.90
CA GLY A 108 -14.47 -2.72 -0.43
C GLY A 108 -13.10 -2.07 -0.61
N LEU A 109 -12.06 -2.75 -1.07
CA LEU A 109 -10.74 -2.18 -1.32
C LEU A 109 -10.38 -2.23 -2.81
N GLU A 110 -10.36 -1.08 -3.46
CA GLU A 110 -10.06 -0.91 -4.88
C GLU A 110 -8.61 -0.49 -5.10
N GLY A 111 -7.96 -1.06 -6.12
CA GLY A 111 -6.65 -0.64 -6.60
C GLY A 111 -6.79 0.45 -7.66
N ILE A 112 -6.19 1.61 -7.44
CA ILE A 112 -6.10 2.70 -8.43
C ILE A 112 -4.70 2.73 -8.99
N HIS A 113 -4.53 2.43 -10.27
CA HIS A 113 -3.22 2.47 -10.93
C HIS A 113 -2.72 3.92 -11.13
N LEU A 114 -1.55 4.20 -10.61
CA LEU A 114 -0.88 5.50 -10.74
C LEU A 114 0.15 5.46 -11.88
N ARG A 115 -0.29 5.67 -13.10
CA ARG A 115 0.52 5.50 -14.34
C ARG A 115 1.85 6.24 -14.37
N TYR A 116 2.06 7.19 -13.49
CA TYR A 116 3.28 7.99 -13.39
C TYR A 116 3.85 7.95 -11.97
N GLY A 117 3.62 6.84 -11.29
CA GLY A 117 4.14 6.57 -9.98
C GLY A 117 5.63 6.31 -9.95
N LYS A 118 6.12 5.84 -8.82
CA LYS A 118 7.53 5.52 -8.60
C LYS A 118 7.96 4.24 -9.35
N SER A 119 7.05 3.29 -9.48
CA SER A 119 7.19 2.11 -10.33
C SER A 119 6.13 2.11 -11.44
N PRO A 120 6.30 1.31 -12.51
CA PRO A 120 5.29 1.19 -13.56
C PRO A 120 3.91 0.80 -13.04
N GLY A 121 3.85 -0.10 -12.08
CA GLY A 121 2.63 -0.66 -11.49
C GLY A 121 2.23 -0.05 -10.15
N GLU A 122 2.60 1.21 -9.86
CA GLU A 122 2.24 1.81 -8.57
C GLU A 122 0.73 1.92 -8.38
N LEU A 123 0.27 1.46 -7.22
CA LEU A 123 -1.13 1.48 -6.78
C LEU A 123 -1.35 2.48 -5.65
N ALA A 124 -2.44 3.22 -5.72
CA ALA A 124 -3.11 3.74 -4.54
C ALA A 124 -4.27 2.80 -4.18
N LEU A 125 -4.47 2.54 -2.89
CA LEU A 125 -5.54 1.68 -2.42
C LEU A 125 -6.67 2.54 -1.87
N TYR A 126 -7.85 2.43 -2.48
CA TYR A 126 -9.01 3.22 -2.12
C TYR A 126 -10.10 2.38 -1.48
N TRP A 127 -10.64 2.86 -0.38
CA TRP A 127 -11.73 2.28 0.36
C TRP A 127 -12.93 3.25 0.42
N PRO A 128 -13.86 3.16 -0.56
CA PRO A 128 -14.94 4.14 -0.74
C PRO A 128 -15.80 4.35 0.50
N GLU A 129 -16.24 3.28 1.14
CA GLU A 129 -17.14 3.33 2.31
C GLU A 129 -16.52 4.10 3.48
N ARG A 130 -15.20 4.03 3.63
CA ARG A 130 -14.44 4.68 4.70
C ARG A 130 -13.86 6.02 4.28
N LYS A 131 -13.94 6.39 3.00
CA LYS A 131 -13.29 7.55 2.40
C LYS A 131 -11.78 7.58 2.75
N LEU A 132 -11.16 6.41 2.72
CA LEU A 132 -9.75 6.20 3.03
C LEU A 132 -8.98 5.94 1.73
N LEU A 133 -7.86 6.63 1.58
CA LEU A 133 -6.88 6.41 0.51
C LEU A 133 -5.52 6.10 1.15
N LEU A 134 -4.93 4.98 0.78
CA LEU A 134 -3.52 4.66 1.04
C LEU A 134 -2.76 4.91 -0.26
N ALA A 135 -2.01 6.00 -0.29
CA ALA A 135 -1.48 6.58 -1.54
C ALA A 135 -0.10 6.03 -1.95
N GLY A 136 0.39 4.97 -1.30
CA GLY A 136 1.75 4.48 -1.55
C GLY A 136 2.80 5.58 -1.37
N ASP A 137 3.73 5.67 -2.32
CA ASP A 137 4.77 6.71 -2.32
C ASP A 137 4.35 8.03 -3.00
N LEU A 138 3.14 8.11 -3.57
CA LEU A 138 2.65 9.33 -4.22
C LEU A 138 2.65 10.52 -3.26
N VAL A 139 2.40 10.28 -1.99
CA VAL A 139 2.23 11.30 -0.96
C VAL A 139 3.16 11.02 0.21
N VAL A 140 3.94 12.01 0.60
CA VAL A 140 4.86 11.92 1.74
C VAL A 140 4.49 12.93 2.82
N GLY A 141 4.57 12.49 4.09
CA GLY A 141 4.29 13.32 5.27
C GLY A 141 5.51 14.11 5.74
N ALA A 142 6.15 14.88 4.85
CA ALA A 142 7.33 15.68 5.17
C ALA A 142 7.21 17.11 4.60
N PRO A 143 7.65 18.15 5.38
CA PRO A 143 8.02 18.11 6.80
C PRO A 143 6.84 17.82 7.73
N LEU A 144 7.10 17.52 8.98
CA LEU A 144 6.08 17.16 9.97
C LEU A 144 4.88 18.14 9.96
N GLY A 145 3.67 17.59 9.91
CA GLY A 145 2.42 18.36 9.84
C GLY A 145 2.07 18.88 8.45
N ARG A 146 2.81 18.47 7.42
CA ARG A 146 2.52 18.78 6.02
C ARG A 146 2.46 17.51 5.19
N VAL A 147 1.72 17.58 4.09
CA VAL A 147 1.63 16.54 3.07
C VAL A 147 2.16 17.13 1.78
N SER A 148 3.08 16.43 1.11
CA SER A 148 3.64 16.83 -0.18
C SER A 148 3.63 15.65 -1.15
N LEU A 149 3.59 15.94 -2.43
CA LEU A 149 3.77 14.91 -3.45
C LEU A 149 5.23 14.47 -3.48
N LEU A 150 5.46 13.20 -3.86
CA LEU A 150 6.81 12.71 -4.12
C LEU A 150 7.49 13.58 -5.19
N MET A 151 8.78 13.88 -5.01
CA MET A 151 9.50 14.73 -5.95
C MET A 151 9.72 14.02 -7.30
N ASP A 152 9.60 14.76 -8.40
CA ASP A 152 9.70 14.29 -9.80
C ASP A 152 10.93 13.40 -10.08
N GLU A 153 12.07 13.68 -9.41
CA GLU A 153 13.34 12.96 -9.59
C GLU A 153 13.28 11.48 -9.15
N LYS A 154 12.25 11.10 -8.40
CA LYS A 154 12.06 9.74 -7.87
C LYS A 154 11.01 8.95 -8.62
N LEU A 155 10.41 9.53 -9.65
CA LEU A 155 9.38 8.89 -10.44
C LEU A 155 9.96 8.12 -11.62
N ALA A 156 9.39 6.97 -11.96
CA ALA A 156 9.88 6.11 -13.05
C ALA A 156 9.79 6.76 -14.43
N HIS A 157 8.80 7.64 -14.64
CA HIS A 157 8.55 8.31 -15.92
C HIS A 157 8.11 9.76 -15.71
N PRO A 158 9.03 10.73 -15.56
CA PRO A 158 8.62 12.10 -15.34
C PRO A 158 8.24 12.80 -16.63
N PRO A 159 7.00 13.27 -16.80
CA PRO A 159 6.80 14.65 -17.09
C PRO A 159 6.17 15.36 -15.90
N ARG A 160 6.78 16.47 -15.49
CA ARG A 160 6.28 17.41 -14.45
C ARG A 160 4.77 17.71 -14.52
N ALA A 161 4.16 17.48 -15.67
CA ALA A 161 2.72 17.64 -15.91
C ALA A 161 1.85 16.49 -15.40
N ALA A 162 2.42 15.31 -15.13
CA ALA A 162 1.63 14.10 -14.86
C ALA A 162 1.28 13.88 -13.38
N LEU A 163 2.15 14.30 -12.45
CA LEU A 163 1.89 14.22 -11.00
C LEU A 163 0.59 14.92 -10.57
N PRO A 164 0.34 16.18 -11.03
CA PRO A 164 -0.94 16.82 -10.75
C PRO A 164 -2.12 16.08 -11.35
N GLN A 165 -1.90 15.33 -12.43
CA GLN A 165 -2.95 14.52 -13.07
C GLN A 165 -3.23 13.25 -12.28
N ALA A 166 -2.21 12.48 -11.88
CA ALA A 166 -2.38 11.30 -11.04
C ALA A 166 -3.04 11.63 -9.69
N ALA A 167 -2.59 12.71 -9.04
CA ALA A 167 -3.19 13.20 -7.81
C ALA A 167 -4.66 13.65 -8.01
N ARG A 168 -4.99 14.27 -9.16
CA ARG A 168 -6.36 14.65 -9.51
C ARG A 168 -7.22 13.43 -9.83
N GLU A 169 -6.68 12.42 -10.50
CA GLU A 169 -7.37 11.17 -10.81
C GLU A 169 -7.73 10.44 -9.53
N CYS A 170 -6.79 10.29 -8.59
CA CYS A 170 -7.06 9.77 -7.25
C CYS A 170 -8.13 10.59 -6.52
N ALA A 171 -7.99 11.92 -6.48
CA ALA A 171 -8.93 12.79 -5.81
C ALA A 171 -10.32 12.73 -6.45
N ASN A 172 -10.41 12.69 -7.79
CA ASN A 172 -11.67 12.63 -8.51
C ASN A 172 -12.37 11.28 -8.29
N ARG A 173 -11.65 10.17 -8.29
CA ARG A 173 -12.22 8.85 -7.99
C ARG A 173 -12.70 8.75 -6.55
N SER A 174 -11.90 9.24 -5.60
CA SER A 174 -12.26 9.25 -4.18
C SER A 174 -13.45 10.15 -3.84
N LEU A 175 -13.79 11.11 -4.72
CA LEU A 175 -14.93 12.03 -4.55
C LEU A 175 -16.14 11.64 -5.41
N SER A 176 -16.01 10.69 -6.32
CA SER A 176 -17.14 10.20 -7.13
C SER A 176 -18.08 9.36 -6.25
N PRO A 177 -19.40 9.62 -6.27
CA PRO A 177 -20.35 8.73 -5.61
C PRO A 177 -20.27 7.35 -6.28
N ALA A 178 -20.29 6.29 -5.44
CA ALA A 178 -20.41 4.93 -5.94
C ALA A 178 -21.64 4.82 -6.87
N PRO A 179 -21.55 4.09 -7.99
CA PRO A 179 -22.74 3.83 -8.79
C PRO A 179 -23.76 3.07 -7.97
N PHE A 180 -25.01 3.54 -7.96
CA PHE A 180 -26.15 2.93 -7.28
C PHE A 180 -26.48 1.58 -7.90
#